data_03abefcc523faf98450fed00cb7206f3
#
_entry.id   03abefcc523faf98450fed00cb7206f3
#
_cell.length_a   1.000
_cell.length_b   1.000
_cell.length_c   1.000
_cell.angle_alpha   90.00
_cell.angle_beta   90.00
_cell.angle_gamma   90.00
#
_symmetry.space_group_name_H-M   'P 1'
#
loop_
_entity.id
_entity.type
_entity.pdbx_description
1 polymer ?
#
loop_
_entity_poly.entity_id
_entity_poly.type
_entity_poly.pdbx_seq_one_letter_code
_entity_poly.pdbx_strand_id
1 'polypeptide(L)'
;YLVRYATGTTKELRDIWKAARSFEIDCYSLSEKILLQMLFSGAFVGERMDIFRYYVSQGARQEIEEAVLVQSSYDYFCREKITEEYVFREIRNCYLRGEETQRICKLAYLKFYAENKDKLEREDETLVRNFLEEMMKDHIHLNFFREYQDCLPQLQEMKDKTIVEYHTRGGVRARIHYVMMHENGQAEDYLSEYMQEVYSGVFFKEFVLFFGENLQYYIMEESENEEQLTESGSLQKSDIMNESPDSKYEIINDMMISMTLQDDTTLDHLIEEYYRREYLDHRLFTLQ
;
A
#
# COMPACT_ATOMS: atom_id res chain seq x y z
N TYR A 1 38.21 12.33 -19.74
CA TYR A 1 37.80 11.91 -21.10
C TYR A 1 37.27 10.48 -21.10
N LEU A 2 38.05 9.49 -20.61
CA LEU A 2 37.64 8.06 -20.58
C LEU A 2 36.36 7.81 -19.80
N VAL A 3 36.18 8.43 -18.65
CA VAL A 3 34.99 8.28 -17.80
C VAL A 3 33.73 8.76 -18.53
N ARG A 4 33.79 9.89 -19.21
CA ARG A 4 32.67 10.49 -19.93
C ARG A 4 32.21 9.66 -21.13
N TYR A 5 33.12 8.97 -21.79
CA TYR A 5 32.84 8.19 -23.02
C TYR A 5 32.86 6.68 -22.77
N ALA A 6 32.92 6.24 -21.51
CA ALA A 6 32.90 4.83 -21.17
C ALA A 6 31.65 4.14 -21.78
N THR A 7 31.84 2.99 -22.37
CA THR A 7 30.79 2.12 -22.90
C THR A 7 30.97 0.73 -22.35
N GLY A 8 29.90 -0.02 -22.24
CA GLY A 8 29.94 -1.38 -21.71
C GLY A 8 28.65 -1.77 -20.98
N THR A 9 28.68 -2.93 -20.38
CA THR A 9 27.62 -3.41 -19.51
C THR A 9 27.50 -2.57 -18.24
N THR A 10 26.37 -2.57 -17.59
CA THR A 10 26.13 -1.87 -16.33
C THR A 10 27.18 -2.22 -15.28
N LYS A 11 27.62 -3.49 -15.21
CA LYS A 11 28.66 -3.95 -14.30
C LYS A 11 30.01 -3.29 -14.60
N GLU A 12 30.44 -3.29 -15.84
CA GLU A 12 31.71 -2.68 -16.27
C GLU A 12 31.69 -1.18 -16.03
N LEU A 13 30.61 -0.49 -16.37
CA LEU A 13 30.48 0.94 -16.12
C LEU A 13 30.52 1.29 -14.62
N ARG A 14 29.93 0.45 -13.79
CA ARG A 14 29.98 0.61 -12.33
C ARG A 14 31.39 0.42 -11.79
N ASP A 15 32.13 -0.56 -12.29
CA ASP A 15 33.51 -0.77 -11.87
C ASP A 15 34.40 0.42 -12.26
N ILE A 16 34.19 0.99 -13.45
CA ILE A 16 34.83 2.23 -13.88
C ILE A 16 34.44 3.39 -12.96
N TRP A 17 33.16 3.49 -12.60
CA TRP A 17 32.66 4.53 -11.70
C TRP A 17 33.32 4.44 -10.32
N LYS A 18 33.42 3.24 -9.73
CA LYS A 18 34.09 3.02 -8.44
C LYS A 18 35.55 3.41 -8.48
N ALA A 19 36.25 2.99 -9.53
CA ALA A 19 37.65 3.35 -9.73
C ALA A 19 37.84 4.87 -9.89
N ALA A 20 37.02 5.51 -10.72
CA ALA A 20 37.11 6.95 -10.93
C ALA A 20 36.82 7.75 -9.64
N ARG A 21 35.85 7.30 -8.84
CA ARG A 21 35.53 7.93 -7.55
C ARG A 21 36.66 7.83 -6.53
N SER A 22 37.41 6.73 -6.54
CA SER A 22 38.61 6.59 -5.67
C SER A 22 39.75 7.59 -6.00
N PHE A 23 39.70 8.17 -7.19
CA PHE A 23 40.62 9.22 -7.62
C PHE A 23 39.97 10.62 -7.67
N GLU A 24 38.81 10.78 -7.04
CA GLU A 24 38.07 12.05 -6.98
C GLU A 24 37.70 12.64 -8.37
N ILE A 25 37.61 11.78 -9.38
CA ILE A 25 37.23 12.20 -10.73
C ILE A 25 35.72 12.46 -10.76
N ASP A 26 35.29 13.48 -11.49
CA ASP A 26 33.88 13.75 -11.75
C ASP A 26 33.26 12.61 -12.54
N CYS A 27 32.20 12.04 -11.96
CA CYS A 27 31.45 10.90 -12.50
C CYS A 27 30.00 11.22 -12.82
N TYR A 28 29.60 12.51 -12.89
CA TYR A 28 28.21 12.89 -13.11
C TYR A 28 27.58 12.22 -14.33
N SER A 29 28.19 12.42 -15.52
CA SER A 29 27.68 11.84 -16.78
C SER A 29 27.71 10.30 -16.80
N LEU A 30 28.67 9.70 -16.10
CA LEU A 30 28.74 8.25 -15.98
C LEU A 30 27.65 7.71 -15.03
N SER A 31 27.40 8.41 -13.94
CA SER A 31 26.31 8.09 -13.02
C SER A 31 24.94 8.12 -13.73
N GLU A 32 24.67 9.18 -14.48
CA GLU A 32 23.46 9.31 -15.28
C GLU A 32 23.29 8.12 -16.23
N LYS A 33 24.32 7.78 -16.97
CA LYS A 33 24.29 6.67 -17.92
C LYS A 33 24.04 5.33 -17.24
N ILE A 34 24.67 5.08 -16.09
CA ILE A 34 24.45 3.83 -15.34
C ILE A 34 23.03 3.75 -14.83
N LEU A 35 22.50 4.84 -14.26
CA LEU A 35 21.14 4.89 -13.75
C LEU A 35 20.12 4.65 -14.85
N LEU A 36 20.29 5.28 -16.02
CA LEU A 36 19.42 5.04 -17.18
C LEU A 36 19.47 3.58 -17.66
N GLN A 37 20.65 2.97 -17.77
CA GLN A 37 20.75 1.55 -18.14
C GLN A 37 20.07 0.64 -17.12
N MET A 38 20.19 0.95 -15.84
CA MET A 38 19.52 0.20 -14.79
C MET A 38 17.99 0.35 -14.87
N LEU A 39 17.48 1.54 -15.12
CA LEU A 39 16.06 1.79 -15.32
C LEU A 39 15.50 0.97 -16.49
N PHE A 40 16.17 0.97 -17.63
CA PHE A 40 15.76 0.21 -18.81
C PHE A 40 15.85 -1.30 -18.64
N SER A 41 16.80 -1.79 -17.85
CA SER A 41 16.97 -3.24 -17.66
C SER A 41 16.07 -3.82 -16.56
N GLY A 42 15.41 -2.97 -15.76
CA GLY A 42 14.65 -3.39 -14.58
C GLY A 42 15.52 -4.08 -13.50
N ALA A 43 16.83 -4.11 -13.68
CA ALA A 43 17.80 -4.69 -12.76
C ALA A 43 18.16 -3.68 -11.67
N PHE A 44 17.26 -3.51 -10.72
CA PHE A 44 17.32 -2.33 -9.92
C PHE A 44 17.33 -2.58 -8.41
N VAL A 45 18.30 -3.18 -7.80
CA VAL A 45 18.37 -3.31 -6.34
C VAL A 45 19.76 -3.04 -5.78
N GLY A 46 19.79 -2.35 -4.65
CA GLY A 46 20.91 -2.25 -3.72
C GLY A 46 22.18 -1.53 -4.19
N GLU A 47 22.78 -2.02 -5.24
CA GLU A 47 24.13 -1.58 -5.68
C GLU A 47 24.20 -0.18 -6.31
N ARG A 48 23.08 0.47 -6.50
CA ARG A 48 23.00 1.77 -7.19
C ARG A 48 22.83 2.96 -6.28
N MET A 49 22.47 2.74 -5.02
CA MET A 49 22.22 3.84 -4.10
C MET A 49 23.44 4.75 -3.94
N ASP A 50 24.65 4.23 -3.97
CA ASP A 50 25.86 5.04 -3.93
C ASP A 50 25.99 5.93 -5.17
N ILE A 51 25.66 5.39 -6.35
CA ILE A 51 25.67 6.12 -7.62
C ILE A 51 24.58 7.17 -7.62
N PHE A 52 23.37 6.82 -7.15
CA PHE A 52 22.23 7.73 -7.06
C PHE A 52 22.49 8.87 -6.06
N ARG A 53 22.98 8.58 -4.85
CA ARG A 53 23.35 9.58 -3.86
C ARG A 53 24.38 10.57 -4.41
N TYR A 54 25.41 10.05 -5.09
CA TYR A 54 26.39 10.92 -5.73
C TYR A 54 25.72 11.78 -6.81
N TYR A 55 24.91 11.20 -7.66
CA TYR A 55 24.22 11.91 -8.75
C TYR A 55 23.32 13.04 -8.21
N VAL A 56 22.53 12.77 -7.19
CA VAL A 56 21.70 13.78 -6.50
C VAL A 56 22.57 14.88 -5.88
N SER A 57 23.67 14.52 -5.22
CA SER A 57 24.59 15.50 -4.60
C SER A 57 25.25 16.46 -5.60
N GLN A 58 25.31 16.09 -6.86
CA GLN A 58 25.87 16.93 -7.95
C GLN A 58 24.79 17.73 -8.72
N GLY A 59 23.54 17.71 -8.26
CA GLY A 59 22.40 18.35 -8.94
C GLY A 59 21.83 17.46 -10.03
N ALA A 60 21.13 16.42 -9.65
CA ALA A 60 20.47 15.47 -10.54
C ALA A 60 19.47 16.18 -11.47
N ARG A 61 19.29 15.61 -12.66
CA ARG A 61 18.15 15.96 -13.51
C ARG A 61 16.88 15.39 -12.90
N GLN A 62 15.87 16.25 -12.75
CA GLN A 62 14.62 15.91 -12.08
C GLN A 62 13.98 14.64 -12.65
N GLU A 63 13.95 14.50 -13.98
CA GLU A 63 13.30 13.35 -14.63
C GLU A 63 13.99 12.01 -14.30
N ILE A 64 15.30 12.02 -14.11
CA ILE A 64 16.05 10.81 -13.75
C ILE A 64 15.92 10.52 -12.28
N GLU A 65 15.95 11.54 -11.43
CA GLU A 65 15.72 11.43 -9.99
C GLU A 65 14.34 10.83 -9.75
N GLU A 66 13.29 11.39 -10.35
CA GLU A 66 11.92 10.90 -10.28
C GLU A 66 11.81 9.44 -10.75
N ALA A 67 12.38 9.10 -11.92
CA ALA A 67 12.35 7.74 -12.44
C ALA A 67 13.01 6.73 -11.50
N VAL A 68 14.10 7.11 -10.84
CA VAL A 68 14.77 6.26 -9.84
C VAL A 68 13.91 6.07 -8.60
N LEU A 69 13.28 7.14 -8.12
CA LEU A 69 12.40 7.05 -6.96
C LEU A 69 11.16 6.20 -7.25
N VAL A 70 10.53 6.39 -8.42
CA VAL A 70 9.38 5.60 -8.87
C VAL A 70 9.73 4.12 -8.95
N GLN A 71 10.84 3.76 -9.62
CA GLN A 71 11.24 2.36 -9.76
C GLN A 71 11.61 1.74 -8.40
N SER A 72 12.29 2.49 -7.53
CA SER A 72 12.63 2.00 -6.19
C SER A 72 11.39 1.79 -5.32
N SER A 73 10.44 2.70 -5.42
CA SER A 73 9.15 2.61 -4.74
C SER A 73 8.34 1.40 -5.23
N TYR A 74 8.29 1.20 -6.55
CA TYR A 74 7.62 0.05 -7.14
C TYR A 74 8.26 -1.28 -6.70
N ASP A 75 9.59 -1.36 -6.75
CA ASP A 75 10.31 -2.56 -6.31
C ASP A 75 10.06 -2.88 -4.82
N TYR A 76 9.97 -1.85 -3.98
CA TYR A 76 9.66 -2.01 -2.56
C TYR A 76 8.18 -2.39 -2.35
N PHE A 77 7.25 -1.64 -2.93
CA PHE A 77 5.83 -1.79 -2.65
C PHE A 77 5.23 -3.04 -3.30
N CYS A 78 5.53 -3.27 -4.60
CA CYS A 78 4.91 -4.36 -5.37
C CYS A 78 5.73 -5.65 -5.42
N ARG A 79 7.03 -5.57 -5.17
CA ARG A 79 7.94 -6.73 -5.29
C ARG A 79 8.59 -7.11 -3.96
N GLU A 80 8.20 -6.45 -2.89
CA GLU A 80 8.72 -6.67 -1.53
C GLU A 80 10.25 -6.67 -1.43
N LYS A 81 10.91 -5.92 -2.30
CA LYS A 81 12.36 -5.82 -2.27
C LYS A 81 12.80 -4.81 -1.22
N ILE A 82 13.84 -5.16 -0.49
CA ILE A 82 14.44 -4.25 0.49
C ILE A 82 14.98 -3.03 -0.24
N THR A 83 14.62 -1.84 0.23
CA THR A 83 15.19 -0.59 -0.23
C THR A 83 15.83 0.18 0.92
N GLU A 84 16.69 1.14 0.60
CA GLU A 84 17.34 1.94 1.61
C GLU A 84 16.44 3.11 2.05
N GLU A 85 16.50 3.46 3.33
CA GLU A 85 15.81 4.62 3.91
C GLU A 85 16.08 5.93 3.13
N TYR A 86 17.24 6.04 2.49
CA TYR A 86 17.59 7.18 1.65
C TYR A 86 16.54 7.47 0.56
N VAL A 87 15.92 6.44 -0.02
CA VAL A 87 14.86 6.61 -1.04
C VAL A 87 13.68 7.40 -0.45
N PHE A 88 13.24 7.04 0.74
CA PHE A 88 12.10 7.70 1.39
C PHE A 88 12.43 9.10 1.85
N ARG A 89 13.65 9.32 2.32
CA ARG A 89 14.15 10.66 2.62
C ARG A 89 14.18 11.56 1.37
N GLU A 90 14.57 11.01 0.23
CA GLU A 90 14.59 11.77 -1.03
C GLU A 90 13.18 12.04 -1.56
N ILE A 91 12.24 11.10 -1.42
CA ILE A 91 10.80 11.35 -1.69
C ILE A 91 10.30 12.53 -0.84
N ARG A 92 10.63 12.55 0.45
CA ARG A 92 10.31 13.68 1.34
C ARG A 92 10.90 14.99 0.84
N ASN A 93 12.18 14.98 0.46
CA ASN A 93 12.86 16.17 -0.04
C ASN A 93 12.22 16.71 -1.34
N CYS A 94 11.87 15.85 -2.30
CA CYS A 94 11.15 16.21 -3.51
C CYS A 94 9.82 16.90 -3.18
N TYR A 95 9.04 16.31 -2.28
CA TYR A 95 7.78 16.90 -1.83
C TYR A 95 7.98 18.27 -1.17
N LEU A 96 8.97 18.42 -0.29
CA LEU A 96 9.28 19.69 0.39
C LEU A 96 9.78 20.77 -0.58
N ARG A 97 10.40 20.39 -1.70
CA ARG A 97 10.74 21.30 -2.80
C ARG A 97 9.54 21.72 -3.64
N GLY A 98 8.35 21.17 -3.38
CA GLY A 98 7.14 21.42 -4.13
C GLY A 98 7.07 20.69 -5.47
N GLU A 99 7.86 19.63 -5.63
CA GLU A 99 7.82 18.76 -6.80
C GLU A 99 6.64 17.81 -6.74
N GLU A 100 6.08 17.45 -7.90
CA GLU A 100 5.02 16.48 -7.98
C GLU A 100 5.54 15.11 -7.54
N THR A 101 4.91 14.52 -6.55
CA THR A 101 5.26 13.20 -6.04
C THR A 101 4.32 12.15 -6.62
N GLN A 102 4.88 11.20 -7.35
CA GLN A 102 4.10 10.13 -7.98
C GLN A 102 3.39 9.26 -6.95
N ARG A 103 2.20 8.75 -7.31
CA ARG A 103 1.34 7.96 -6.42
C ARG A 103 2.06 6.77 -5.80
N ILE A 104 2.84 6.03 -6.59
CA ILE A 104 3.59 4.88 -6.08
C ILE A 104 4.64 5.26 -5.04
N CYS A 105 5.24 6.44 -5.16
CA CYS A 105 6.17 6.96 -4.17
C CYS A 105 5.45 7.27 -2.85
N LYS A 106 4.25 7.83 -2.91
CA LYS A 106 3.42 8.07 -1.74
C LYS A 106 3.01 6.77 -1.05
N LEU A 107 2.55 5.77 -1.80
CA LEU A 107 2.20 4.45 -1.28
C LEU A 107 3.40 3.76 -0.62
N ALA A 108 4.55 3.76 -1.27
CA ALA A 108 5.78 3.18 -0.73
C ALA A 108 6.25 3.91 0.54
N TYR A 109 6.15 5.22 0.56
CA TYR A 109 6.48 6.05 1.73
C TYR A 109 5.58 5.70 2.92
N LEU A 110 4.25 5.64 2.70
CA LEU A 110 3.29 5.29 3.74
C LEU A 110 3.53 3.89 4.29
N LYS A 111 3.74 2.90 3.42
CA LYS A 111 4.08 1.52 3.83
C LYS A 111 5.37 1.49 4.66
N PHE A 112 6.43 2.14 4.20
CA PHE A 112 7.70 2.15 4.90
C PHE A 112 7.58 2.73 6.32
N TYR A 113 6.88 3.85 6.47
CA TYR A 113 6.69 4.45 7.78
C TYR A 113 5.67 3.73 8.64
N ALA A 114 4.69 3.06 8.07
CA ALA A 114 3.83 2.14 8.83
C ALA A 114 4.63 0.99 9.47
N GLU A 115 5.59 0.44 8.71
CA GLU A 115 6.46 -0.65 9.18
C GLU A 115 7.58 -0.17 10.14
N ASN A 116 7.91 1.11 10.15
CA ASN A 116 9.03 1.69 10.91
C ASN A 116 8.61 2.88 11.79
N LYS A 117 7.50 2.76 12.49
CA LYS A 117 6.94 3.84 13.35
C LYS A 117 7.93 4.46 14.32
N ASP A 118 8.82 3.64 14.88
CA ASP A 118 9.82 4.10 15.87
C ASP A 118 10.85 5.08 15.29
N LYS A 119 10.88 5.23 13.96
CA LYS A 119 11.82 6.12 13.25
C LYS A 119 11.17 7.40 12.74
N LEU A 120 9.87 7.60 13.03
CA LEU A 120 9.14 8.77 12.57
C LEU A 120 9.63 10.03 13.27
N GLU A 121 10.03 11.02 12.49
CA GLU A 121 10.24 12.39 12.92
C GLU A 121 8.92 13.18 12.76
N ARG A 122 8.80 14.33 13.44
CA ARG A 122 7.61 15.18 13.37
C ARG A 122 7.27 15.62 11.94
N GLU A 123 8.28 15.78 11.11
CA GLU A 123 8.13 16.14 9.69
C GLU A 123 7.53 15.00 8.88
N ASP A 124 7.92 13.76 9.20
CA ASP A 124 7.38 12.56 8.58
C ASP A 124 5.90 12.36 8.92
N GLU A 125 5.50 12.60 10.16
CA GLU A 125 4.09 12.53 10.58
C GLU A 125 3.19 13.46 9.77
N THR A 126 3.66 14.68 9.52
CA THR A 126 2.93 15.65 8.71
C THR A 126 2.79 15.16 7.26
N LEU A 127 3.88 14.63 6.69
CA LEU A 127 3.88 14.14 5.33
C LEU A 127 3.00 12.90 5.17
N VAL A 128 3.08 11.95 6.11
CA VAL A 128 2.19 10.78 6.17
C VAL A 128 0.73 11.21 6.17
N ARG A 129 0.37 12.19 7.00
CA ARG A 129 -1.00 12.72 7.04
C ARG A 129 -1.44 13.29 5.69
N ASN A 130 -0.61 14.11 5.07
CA ASN A 130 -0.91 14.72 3.77
C ASN A 130 -1.10 13.66 2.68
N PHE A 131 -0.22 12.66 2.63
CA PHE A 131 -0.34 11.56 1.67
C PHE A 131 -1.59 10.71 1.91
N LEU A 132 -1.93 10.44 3.17
CA LEU A 132 -3.18 9.75 3.50
C LEU A 132 -4.41 10.53 3.04
N GLU A 133 -4.45 11.85 3.30
CA GLU A 133 -5.56 12.71 2.86
C GLU A 133 -5.72 12.69 1.34
N GLU A 134 -4.62 12.71 0.60
CA GLU A 134 -4.65 12.63 -0.86
C GLU A 134 -5.16 11.25 -1.35
N MET A 135 -4.66 10.16 -0.76
CA MET A 135 -5.12 8.81 -1.10
C MET A 135 -6.62 8.64 -0.83
N MET A 136 -7.12 9.18 0.27
CA MET A 136 -8.55 9.14 0.58
C MET A 136 -9.42 9.91 -0.40
N LYS A 137 -8.97 11.08 -0.87
CA LYS A 137 -9.68 11.83 -1.90
C LYS A 137 -9.85 11.02 -3.18
N ASP A 138 -8.88 10.16 -3.45
CA ASP A 138 -8.90 9.24 -4.59
C ASP A 138 -9.63 7.92 -4.28
N HIS A 139 -10.31 7.81 -3.12
CA HIS A 139 -10.96 6.58 -2.65
C HIS A 139 -10.04 5.35 -2.58
N ILE A 140 -8.77 5.59 -2.25
CA ILE A 140 -7.78 4.52 -2.12
C ILE A 140 -7.71 4.11 -0.65
N HIS A 141 -8.15 2.90 -0.36
CA HIS A 141 -8.20 2.32 0.97
C HIS A 141 -7.32 1.06 1.00
N LEU A 142 -6.22 1.13 1.73
CA LEU A 142 -5.26 0.02 1.84
C LEU A 142 -5.12 -0.42 3.30
N ASN A 143 -4.95 -1.73 3.52
CA ASN A 143 -4.94 -2.31 4.86
C ASN A 143 -3.86 -1.75 5.79
N PHE A 144 -2.67 -1.47 5.28
CA PHE A 144 -1.58 -0.91 6.08
C PHE A 144 -1.86 0.53 6.56
N PHE A 145 -2.89 1.20 6.03
CA PHE A 145 -3.32 2.52 6.52
C PHE A 145 -4.10 2.45 7.84
N ARG A 146 -4.60 1.28 8.22
CA ARG A 146 -5.44 1.11 9.42
C ARG A 146 -4.83 1.72 10.66
N GLU A 147 -3.51 1.62 10.81
CA GLU A 147 -2.80 2.13 11.96
C GLU A 147 -2.76 3.66 12.03
N TYR A 148 -3.05 4.33 10.92
CA TYR A 148 -3.16 5.79 10.83
C TYR A 148 -4.62 6.28 10.83
N GLN A 149 -5.59 5.38 10.89
CA GLN A 149 -7.02 5.73 10.87
C GLN A 149 -7.41 6.66 12.02
N ASP A 150 -6.77 6.49 13.17
CA ASP A 150 -7.01 7.32 14.35
C ASP A 150 -6.46 8.74 14.20
N CYS A 151 -5.57 8.97 13.24
CA CYS A 151 -4.98 10.27 12.98
C CYS A 151 -5.88 11.20 12.16
N LEU A 152 -6.84 10.65 11.41
CA LEU A 152 -7.73 11.38 10.51
C LEU A 152 -9.19 10.99 10.76
N PRO A 153 -10.06 11.93 11.17
CA PRO A 153 -11.49 11.64 11.39
C PRO A 153 -12.16 11.00 10.17
N GLN A 154 -11.75 11.38 8.96
CA GLN A 154 -12.28 10.84 7.71
C GLN A 154 -11.96 9.35 7.51
N LEU A 155 -10.91 8.83 8.16
CA LEU A 155 -10.52 7.42 8.08
C LEU A 155 -11.31 6.51 9.02
N GLN A 156 -12.08 7.08 9.96
CA GLN A 156 -12.88 6.27 10.88
C GLN A 156 -13.92 5.44 10.15
N GLU A 157 -14.47 5.94 9.04
CA GLU A 157 -15.40 5.20 8.19
C GLU A 157 -14.75 3.94 7.55
N MET A 158 -13.43 3.84 7.53
CA MET A 158 -12.71 2.68 6.97
C MET A 158 -12.57 1.51 7.94
N LYS A 159 -12.81 1.73 9.24
CA LYS A 159 -12.66 0.67 10.26
C LYS A 159 -13.55 -0.55 10.00
N ASP A 160 -14.65 -0.34 9.30
CA ASP A 160 -15.66 -1.36 9.04
C ASP A 160 -15.48 -2.07 7.69
N LYS A 161 -14.50 -1.62 6.90
CA LYS A 161 -14.20 -2.24 5.62
C LYS A 161 -13.02 -3.19 5.71
N THR A 162 -13.16 -4.33 5.09
CA THR A 162 -12.08 -5.30 4.89
C THR A 162 -11.57 -5.16 3.47
N ILE A 163 -10.26 -5.09 3.32
CA ILE A 163 -9.64 -4.81 2.03
C ILE A 163 -8.72 -5.97 1.67
N VAL A 164 -8.90 -6.48 0.45
CA VAL A 164 -7.95 -7.40 -0.19
C VAL A 164 -7.08 -6.60 -1.13
N GLU A 165 -5.77 -6.62 -0.86
CA GLU A 165 -4.74 -6.01 -1.71
C GLU A 165 -4.04 -7.12 -2.51
N TYR A 166 -3.70 -6.81 -3.76
CA TYR A 166 -2.94 -7.71 -4.62
C TYR A 166 -1.89 -6.93 -5.40
N HIS A 167 -0.65 -7.43 -5.37
CA HIS A 167 0.48 -6.80 -6.01
C HIS A 167 1.10 -7.72 -7.06
N THR A 168 1.26 -7.22 -8.28
CA THR A 168 1.82 -7.96 -9.40
C THR A 168 2.64 -7.06 -10.33
N ARG A 169 3.08 -7.61 -11.44
CA ARG A 169 3.67 -6.83 -12.53
C ARG A 169 2.58 -6.04 -13.24
N GLY A 170 2.85 -4.82 -13.66
CA GLY A 170 1.90 -4.05 -14.46
C GLY A 170 1.55 -4.72 -15.79
N GLY A 171 0.38 -4.34 -16.36
CA GLY A 171 -0.08 -4.80 -17.66
C GLY A 171 -0.95 -6.06 -17.64
N VAL A 172 -1.36 -6.54 -16.46
CA VAL A 172 -2.35 -7.60 -16.26
C VAL A 172 -3.63 -7.02 -15.68
N ARG A 173 -4.72 -7.76 -15.72
CA ARG A 173 -5.93 -7.49 -14.94
C ARG A 173 -6.03 -8.52 -13.83
N ALA A 174 -6.40 -8.09 -12.63
CA ALA A 174 -6.66 -8.97 -11.51
C ALA A 174 -8.17 -9.16 -11.35
N ARG A 175 -8.60 -10.41 -11.27
CA ARG A 175 -9.97 -10.81 -11.01
C ARG A 175 -10.03 -11.57 -9.69
N ILE A 176 -10.83 -11.10 -8.74
CA ILE A 176 -11.07 -11.81 -7.50
C ILE A 176 -12.35 -12.64 -7.61
N HIS A 177 -12.23 -13.87 -7.18
CA HIS A 177 -13.32 -14.82 -7.06
C HIS A 177 -13.53 -15.08 -5.58
N TYR A 178 -14.76 -14.93 -5.10
CA TYR A 178 -15.00 -15.00 -3.68
C TYR A 178 -16.38 -15.55 -3.32
N VAL A 179 -16.49 -16.02 -2.11
CA VAL A 179 -17.73 -16.43 -1.46
C VAL A 179 -17.72 -15.92 -0.03
N MET A 180 -18.82 -15.33 0.39
CA MET A 180 -19.05 -14.98 1.78
C MET A 180 -19.76 -16.13 2.49
N MET A 181 -19.26 -16.48 3.65
CA MET A 181 -19.83 -17.52 4.50
C MET A 181 -20.28 -16.88 5.80
N HIS A 182 -21.53 -17.04 6.12
CA HIS A 182 -22.09 -16.60 7.39
C HIS A 182 -21.72 -17.54 8.53
N GLU A 183 -21.79 -17.07 9.76
CA GLU A 183 -21.47 -17.85 10.97
C GLU A 183 -22.26 -19.15 11.06
N ASN A 184 -23.51 -19.17 10.58
CA ASN A 184 -24.36 -20.38 10.55
C ASN A 184 -23.92 -21.43 9.52
N GLY A 185 -22.83 -21.17 8.78
CA GLY A 185 -22.30 -22.05 7.73
C GLY A 185 -23.02 -21.94 6.39
N GLN A 186 -23.96 -21.02 6.23
CA GLN A 186 -24.54 -20.72 4.92
C GLN A 186 -23.52 -19.93 4.10
N ALA A 187 -23.33 -20.36 2.86
CA ALA A 187 -22.52 -19.67 1.88
C ALA A 187 -23.43 -18.85 0.96
N GLU A 188 -23.03 -17.65 0.66
CA GLU A 188 -23.65 -16.85 -0.42
C GLU A 188 -23.29 -17.40 -1.80
N ASP A 189 -23.85 -16.78 -2.82
CA ASP A 189 -23.48 -17.09 -4.19
C ASP A 189 -22.00 -16.77 -4.46
N TYR A 190 -21.38 -17.64 -5.24
CA TYR A 190 -20.03 -17.43 -5.69
C TYR A 190 -19.95 -16.27 -6.69
N LEU A 191 -19.18 -15.24 -6.37
CA LEU A 191 -19.04 -14.03 -7.16
C LEU A 191 -17.65 -13.91 -7.79
N SER A 192 -17.58 -13.21 -8.90
CA SER A 192 -16.35 -12.96 -9.63
C SER A 192 -16.34 -11.54 -10.16
N GLU A 193 -15.38 -10.75 -9.72
CA GLU A 193 -15.28 -9.33 -10.07
C GLU A 193 -13.84 -8.92 -10.35
N TYR A 194 -13.67 -7.87 -11.17
CA TYR A 194 -12.37 -7.26 -11.34
C TYR A 194 -12.01 -6.42 -10.11
N MET A 195 -10.76 -6.55 -9.68
CA MET A 195 -10.20 -5.67 -8.66
C MET A 195 -9.90 -4.29 -9.28
N GLN A 196 -9.97 -3.27 -8.46
CA GLN A 196 -9.63 -1.91 -8.89
C GLN A 196 -8.12 -1.73 -8.91
N GLU A 197 -7.58 -1.31 -10.06
CA GLU A 197 -6.17 -0.95 -10.17
C GLU A 197 -5.96 0.49 -9.68
N VAL A 198 -5.13 0.65 -8.64
CA VAL A 198 -4.78 1.95 -8.05
C VAL A 198 -3.56 2.55 -8.75
N TYR A 199 -2.62 1.68 -9.07
CA TYR A 199 -1.39 1.96 -9.80
C TYR A 199 -1.00 0.70 -10.56
N SER A 200 -0.21 0.83 -11.61
CA SER A 200 0.19 -0.31 -12.43
C SER A 200 0.70 -1.49 -11.59
N GLY A 201 -0.07 -2.56 -11.54
CA GLY A 201 0.21 -3.76 -10.77
C GLY A 201 -0.20 -3.72 -9.31
N VAL A 202 -0.90 -2.68 -8.84
CA VAL A 202 -1.44 -2.59 -7.48
C VAL A 202 -2.95 -2.58 -7.53
N PHE A 203 -3.56 -3.62 -7.03
CA PHE A 203 -5.00 -3.85 -7.07
C PHE A 203 -5.58 -3.93 -5.67
N PHE A 204 -6.84 -3.52 -5.52
CA PHE A 204 -7.59 -3.70 -4.28
C PHE A 204 -9.07 -3.99 -4.55
N LYS A 205 -9.70 -4.61 -3.57
CA LYS A 205 -11.16 -4.79 -3.49
C LYS A 205 -11.59 -4.60 -2.04
N GLU A 206 -12.61 -3.77 -1.85
CA GLU A 206 -13.26 -3.57 -0.55
C GLU A 206 -14.39 -4.57 -0.36
N PHE A 207 -14.49 -5.06 0.86
CA PHE A 207 -15.58 -5.90 1.34
C PHE A 207 -16.15 -5.33 2.63
N VAL A 208 -17.43 -5.48 2.82
CA VAL A 208 -18.07 -5.27 4.11
C VAL A 208 -18.30 -6.66 4.70
N LEU A 209 -17.60 -6.98 5.77
CA LEU A 209 -17.77 -8.23 6.50
C LEU A 209 -18.42 -7.92 7.84
N PHE A 210 -19.52 -8.58 8.11
CA PHE A 210 -20.14 -8.52 9.40
C PHE A 210 -19.49 -9.47 10.38
N PHE A 211 -19.75 -9.25 11.63
CA PHE A 211 -19.22 -10.07 12.70
C PHE A 211 -19.57 -11.55 12.48
N GLY A 212 -18.59 -12.43 12.61
CA GLY A 212 -18.75 -13.88 12.38
C GLY A 212 -18.71 -14.33 10.92
N GLU A 213 -18.69 -13.41 9.97
CA GLU A 213 -18.55 -13.74 8.55
C GLU A 213 -17.11 -14.08 8.18
N ASN A 214 -17.00 -14.98 7.20
CA ASN A 214 -15.74 -15.41 6.62
C ASN A 214 -15.78 -15.20 5.10
N LEU A 215 -14.82 -14.47 4.59
CA LEU A 215 -14.60 -14.31 3.17
C LEU A 215 -13.52 -15.31 2.71
N GLN A 216 -13.90 -16.21 1.80
CA GLN A 216 -12.96 -17.05 1.09
C GLN A 216 -12.78 -16.53 -0.32
N TYR A 217 -11.55 -16.38 -0.77
CA TYR A 217 -11.28 -15.83 -2.09
C TYR A 217 -10.06 -16.46 -2.74
N TYR A 218 -9.98 -16.32 -4.04
CA TYR A 218 -8.76 -16.49 -4.80
C TYR A 218 -8.69 -15.43 -5.92
N ILE A 219 -7.47 -15.11 -6.33
CA ILE A 219 -7.20 -14.09 -7.33
C ILE A 219 -6.60 -14.75 -8.56
N MET A 220 -7.09 -14.36 -9.72
CA MET A 220 -6.57 -14.76 -11.03
C MET A 220 -6.02 -13.55 -11.75
N GLU A 221 -4.82 -13.71 -12.33
CA GLU A 221 -4.29 -12.78 -13.31
C GLU A 221 -4.77 -13.15 -14.70
N GLU A 222 -5.27 -12.15 -15.41
CA GLU A 222 -5.63 -12.25 -16.82
C GLU A 222 -4.63 -11.42 -17.63
N SER A 223 -3.89 -12.08 -18.50
CA SER A 223 -3.07 -11.48 -19.56
C SER A 223 -3.69 -11.75 -20.91
N GLU A 224 -3.16 -11.15 -21.98
CA GLU A 224 -3.72 -11.32 -23.35
C GLU A 224 -3.87 -12.78 -23.80
N ASN A 225 -3.12 -13.71 -23.24
CA ASN A 225 -3.09 -15.10 -23.69
C ASN A 225 -3.27 -16.17 -22.60
N GLU A 226 -3.28 -15.79 -21.33
CA GLU A 226 -3.29 -16.76 -20.23
C GLU A 226 -4.06 -16.21 -19.02
N GLU A 227 -4.78 -17.10 -18.34
CA GLU A 227 -5.33 -16.90 -17.01
C GLU A 227 -4.53 -17.75 -16.03
N GLN A 228 -4.04 -17.14 -14.95
CA GLN A 228 -3.25 -17.85 -13.94
C GLN A 228 -3.80 -17.58 -12.55
N LEU A 229 -4.02 -18.63 -11.76
CA LEU A 229 -4.29 -18.54 -10.34
C LEU A 229 -3.00 -18.12 -9.62
N THR A 230 -3.07 -17.05 -8.85
CA THR A 230 -1.88 -16.47 -8.23
C THR A 230 -1.94 -16.45 -6.71
N GLU A 231 -3.09 -16.17 -6.15
CA GLU A 231 -3.26 -16.03 -4.70
C GLU A 231 -4.59 -16.62 -4.26
N SER A 232 -4.62 -17.18 -3.06
CA SER A 232 -5.84 -17.58 -2.39
C SER A 232 -5.75 -17.24 -0.91
N GLY A 233 -6.85 -16.83 -0.31
CA GLY A 233 -6.88 -16.43 1.08
C GLY A 233 -8.25 -16.61 1.71
N SER A 234 -8.26 -16.41 3.03
CA SER A 234 -9.47 -16.36 3.83
C SER A 234 -9.34 -15.21 4.82
N LEU A 235 -10.35 -14.38 4.90
CA LEU A 235 -10.46 -13.29 5.85
C LEU A 235 -11.69 -13.53 6.71
N GLN A 236 -11.48 -13.50 8.00
CA GLN A 236 -12.56 -13.61 8.96
C GLN A 236 -12.60 -12.34 9.79
N LYS A 237 -13.78 -11.73 9.91
CA LYS A 237 -13.97 -10.73 10.94
C LYS A 237 -13.98 -11.46 12.27
N SER A 238 -12.84 -11.45 12.93
CA SER A 238 -12.63 -12.17 14.17
C SER A 238 -13.58 -11.65 15.23
N ASP A 239 -14.03 -12.55 16.07
CA ASP A 239 -14.64 -12.21 17.35
C ASP A 239 -13.82 -11.10 18.00
N ILE A 240 -14.42 -9.97 18.22
CA ILE A 240 -13.81 -8.87 18.96
C ILE A 240 -13.83 -9.29 20.43
N MET A 241 -13.07 -10.32 20.72
CA MET A 241 -12.85 -10.78 22.09
C MET A 241 -11.86 -9.88 22.84
N ASN A 242 -11.32 -8.88 22.17
CA ASN A 242 -10.54 -7.85 22.82
C ASN A 242 -11.50 -6.84 23.41
N GLU A 243 -11.53 -6.77 24.71
CA GLU A 243 -12.26 -5.88 25.58
C GLU A 243 -11.95 -4.37 25.33
N SER A 244 -11.87 -3.98 24.07
CA SER A 244 -11.72 -2.58 23.71
C SER A 244 -13.06 -1.86 23.95
N PRO A 245 -13.07 -0.69 24.58
CA PRO A 245 -14.27 0.14 24.72
C PRO A 245 -14.96 0.45 23.39
N ASP A 246 -14.22 0.35 22.30
CA ASP A 246 -14.69 0.64 20.94
C ASP A 246 -15.50 -0.50 20.32
N SER A 247 -15.42 -1.71 20.86
CA SER A 247 -16.10 -2.89 20.29
C SER A 247 -17.62 -2.75 20.21
N LYS A 248 -18.25 -2.05 21.15
CA LYS A 248 -19.70 -1.80 21.11
C LYS A 248 -20.11 -0.88 19.97
N TYR A 249 -19.27 0.07 19.63
CA TYR A 249 -19.54 1.00 18.53
C TYR A 249 -19.36 0.31 17.18
N GLU A 250 -18.45 -0.63 17.07
CA GLU A 250 -18.29 -1.47 15.88
C GLU A 250 -19.55 -2.32 15.63
N ILE A 251 -20.08 -2.99 16.68
CA ILE A 251 -21.32 -3.76 16.56
C ILE A 251 -22.50 -2.84 16.18
N ILE A 252 -22.61 -1.66 16.78
CA ILE A 252 -23.67 -0.70 16.43
C ILE A 252 -23.53 -0.25 14.97
N ASN A 253 -22.33 -0.01 14.52
CA ASN A 253 -22.08 0.40 13.15
C ASN A 253 -22.41 -0.74 12.15
N ASP A 254 -22.01 -1.99 12.45
CA ASP A 254 -22.39 -3.15 11.68
C ASP A 254 -23.93 -3.34 11.64
N MET A 255 -24.63 -3.09 12.75
CA MET A 255 -26.10 -3.06 12.76
C MET A 255 -26.67 -2.01 11.80
N MET A 256 -26.12 -0.79 11.80
CA MET A 256 -26.56 0.28 10.90
C MET A 256 -26.31 -0.08 9.43
N ILE A 257 -25.18 -0.72 9.13
CA ILE A 257 -24.88 -1.22 7.79
C ILE A 257 -25.87 -2.31 7.38
N SER A 258 -26.12 -3.31 8.24
CA SER A 258 -27.09 -4.38 8.00
C SER A 258 -28.50 -3.83 7.75
N MET A 259 -28.93 -2.84 8.54
CA MET A 259 -30.20 -2.14 8.30
C MET A 259 -30.24 -1.47 6.92
N THR A 260 -29.16 -0.83 6.52
CA THR A 260 -29.06 -0.15 5.21
C THR A 260 -29.10 -1.14 4.05
N LEU A 261 -28.50 -2.30 4.24
CA LEU A 261 -28.47 -3.39 3.25
C LEU A 261 -29.74 -4.27 3.28
N GLN A 262 -30.64 -4.05 4.24
CA GLN A 262 -31.86 -4.85 4.48
C GLN A 262 -31.53 -6.33 4.77
N ASP A 263 -30.40 -6.58 5.43
CA ASP A 263 -29.99 -7.91 5.89
C ASP A 263 -30.50 -8.15 7.33
N ASP A 264 -31.77 -8.58 7.42
CA ASP A 264 -32.43 -8.80 8.70
C ASP A 264 -31.78 -9.95 9.50
N THR A 265 -31.17 -10.93 8.82
CA THR A 265 -30.54 -12.09 9.49
C THR A 265 -29.30 -11.69 10.23
N THR A 266 -28.41 -10.94 9.58
CA THR A 266 -27.20 -10.41 10.20
C THR A 266 -27.53 -9.39 11.28
N LEU A 267 -28.54 -8.57 11.07
CA LEU A 267 -29.00 -7.60 12.05
C LEU A 267 -29.49 -8.27 13.35
N ASP A 268 -30.32 -9.32 13.23
CA ASP A 268 -30.81 -10.07 14.40
C ASP A 268 -29.68 -10.69 15.20
N HIS A 269 -28.68 -11.25 14.49
CA HIS A 269 -27.49 -11.84 15.11
C HIS A 269 -26.64 -10.77 15.86
N LEU A 270 -26.41 -9.61 15.24
CA LEU A 270 -25.68 -8.51 15.86
C LEU A 270 -26.41 -7.94 17.09
N ILE A 271 -27.75 -7.89 17.04
CA ILE A 271 -28.57 -7.50 18.18
C ILE A 271 -28.40 -8.49 19.34
N GLU A 272 -28.47 -9.80 19.07
CA GLU A 272 -28.26 -10.83 20.08
C GLU A 272 -26.86 -10.73 20.69
N GLU A 273 -25.84 -10.53 19.86
CA GLU A 273 -24.46 -10.38 20.29
C GLU A 273 -24.26 -9.13 21.17
N TYR A 274 -24.88 -8.01 20.79
CA TYR A 274 -24.86 -6.79 21.59
C TYR A 274 -25.45 -7.01 22.98
N TYR A 275 -26.58 -7.73 23.07
CA TYR A 275 -27.19 -8.11 24.35
C TYR A 275 -26.35 -9.10 25.14
N ARG A 276 -25.77 -10.10 24.49
CA ARG A 276 -24.91 -11.11 25.12
C ARG A 276 -23.68 -10.48 25.79
N ARG A 277 -23.12 -9.43 25.19
CA ARG A 277 -21.95 -8.72 25.72
C ARG A 277 -22.29 -7.69 26.81
N GLU A 278 -23.54 -7.59 27.18
CA GLU A 278 -24.00 -6.65 28.21
C GLU A 278 -23.61 -5.18 27.93
N TYR A 279 -23.54 -4.79 26.65
CA TYR A 279 -23.26 -3.39 26.26
C TYR A 279 -24.44 -2.44 26.53
N LEU A 280 -25.46 -2.88 27.22
CA LEU A 280 -26.60 -2.08 27.63
C LEU A 280 -26.14 -1.01 28.62
N ASP A 281 -25.82 0.16 28.08
CA ASP A 281 -25.65 1.36 28.91
C ASP A 281 -27.03 2.02 29.08
N HIS A 282 -27.51 2.10 30.30
CA HIS A 282 -28.79 2.76 30.63
C HIS A 282 -28.86 4.22 30.13
N ARG A 283 -27.74 4.84 29.80
CA ARG A 283 -27.68 6.18 29.21
C ARG A 283 -28.18 6.23 27.76
N LEU A 284 -28.14 5.14 27.02
CA LEU A 284 -28.67 5.08 25.64
C LEU A 284 -30.19 5.17 25.59
N PHE A 285 -30.90 4.80 26.67
CA PHE A 285 -32.37 4.84 26.75
C PHE A 285 -32.90 6.14 27.34
N THR A 286 -32.04 7.03 27.86
CA THR A 286 -32.49 8.32 28.43
C THR A 286 -32.45 9.47 27.43
N LEU A 287 -32.09 9.22 26.16
CA LEU A 287 -32.10 10.19 25.08
C LEU A 287 -33.34 10.10 24.17
N GLN A 288 -34.37 9.39 24.59
CA GLN A 288 -35.71 9.48 24.06
C GLN A 288 -36.53 10.39 24.99
#